data_483b2e9f967971724bf113ee0d6909cb
#
_entry.id   483b2e9f967971724bf113ee0d6909cb
#
_cell.length_a   1.000
_cell.length_b   1.000
_cell.length_c   1.000
_cell.angle_alpha   90.00
_cell.angle_beta   90.00
_cell.angle_gamma   90.00
#
_symmetry.space_group_name_H-M   'P 1'
#
loop_
_entity.id
_entity.type
_entity.pdbx_description
1 polymer ?
#
loop_
_entity_poly.entity_id
_entity_poly.type
_entity_poly.pdbx_seq_one_letter_code
_entity_poly.pdbx_strand_id
1 'polypeptide(L)'
;MYKRQILNSVNTRLAGETSLSSAVALGNYNNIRNLNFLINNWGNCTETGSALNNCKGEAYYFRAWYYYQMFINYGELTWVNEVLDPVQEQMERPRDKRTLIADSILADLDRAILYLNSENTNANMRVHKDVARALKSEVALFEGTWEKYHKAKGDEFYDKTITDEKIDDYFRQAADAAYAVMERGVWNISMGNPLTAYRDLFITLDLSSNKEVLWWKKYDASDNIGHS
;
A
#
# COMPACT_ATOMS: atom_id res chain seq x y z
N MET A 1 -31.24 -27.39 -5.48
CA MET A 1 -31.11 -27.31 -4.01
C MET A 1 -29.66 -26.92 -3.71
N TYR A 2 -29.36 -25.63 -3.54
CA TYR A 2 -28.00 -25.15 -3.22
C TYR A 2 -27.72 -25.51 -1.76
N LYS A 3 -26.78 -26.42 -1.53
CA LYS A 3 -26.26 -26.66 -0.20
C LYS A 3 -25.55 -25.39 0.27
N ARG A 4 -26.11 -24.74 1.25
CA ARG A 4 -25.47 -23.61 1.97
C ARG A 4 -24.12 -24.10 2.46
N GLN A 5 -23.04 -23.55 1.94
CA GLN A 5 -21.74 -23.73 2.55
C GLN A 5 -21.80 -23.07 3.93
N ILE A 6 -21.83 -23.88 4.95
CA ILE A 6 -21.67 -23.41 6.32
C ILE A 6 -20.18 -23.10 6.44
N LEU A 7 -19.85 -21.83 6.62
CA LEU A 7 -18.51 -21.43 7.01
C LEU A 7 -18.22 -22.07 8.36
N ASN A 8 -17.39 -23.09 8.37
CA ASN A 8 -17.05 -23.87 9.56
C ASN A 8 -16.14 -23.13 10.56
N SER A 9 -15.77 -21.88 10.29
CA SER A 9 -15.00 -21.06 11.24
C SER A 9 -15.69 -19.72 11.45
N VAL A 10 -16.02 -19.43 12.69
CA VAL A 10 -16.35 -18.08 13.10
C VAL A 10 -15.08 -17.24 12.92
N ASN A 11 -15.20 -16.04 12.33
CA ASN A 11 -14.07 -15.15 12.23
C ASN A 11 -13.61 -14.79 13.66
N THR A 12 -12.44 -15.27 14.06
CA THR A 12 -11.89 -15.09 15.40
C THR A 12 -11.80 -13.63 15.81
N ARG A 13 -11.61 -12.71 14.85
CA ARG A 13 -11.64 -11.28 15.08
C ARG A 13 -13.03 -10.77 15.49
N LEU A 14 -14.10 -11.28 14.89
CA LEU A 14 -15.47 -10.94 15.26
C LEU A 14 -15.88 -11.58 16.59
N ALA A 15 -15.28 -12.70 16.92
CA ALA A 15 -15.50 -13.38 18.21
C ALA A 15 -14.68 -12.76 19.37
N GLY A 16 -13.78 -11.82 19.09
CA GLY A 16 -12.87 -11.26 20.10
C GLY A 16 -11.75 -12.21 20.52
N GLU A 17 -11.54 -13.29 19.77
CA GLU A 17 -10.56 -14.36 20.08
C GLU A 17 -9.23 -14.20 19.34
N THR A 18 -8.99 -13.04 18.70
CA THR A 18 -7.76 -12.81 17.96
C THR A 18 -6.57 -12.69 18.93
N SER A 19 -5.61 -13.60 18.82
CA SER A 19 -4.36 -13.54 19.59
C SER A 19 -3.25 -12.80 18.81
N LEU A 20 -2.29 -12.22 19.55
CA LEU A 20 -1.10 -11.59 18.98
C LEU A 20 -0.21 -12.57 18.17
N SER A 21 -0.40 -13.87 18.35
CA SER A 21 0.31 -14.92 17.62
C SER A 21 -0.26 -15.20 16.23
N SER A 22 -1.39 -14.61 15.86
CA SER A 22 -1.95 -14.76 14.51
C SER A 22 -1.09 -13.99 13.51
N ALA A 23 -0.33 -14.75 12.79
CA ALA A 23 0.92 -14.47 12.08
C ALA A 23 0.89 -13.46 10.90
N VAL A 24 -0.16 -12.70 10.67
CA VAL A 24 -0.24 -11.78 9.51
C VAL A 24 0.77 -10.63 9.65
N ALA A 25 0.96 -10.11 10.85
CA ALA A 25 1.92 -9.04 11.11
C ALA A 25 3.36 -9.51 10.93
N LEU A 26 3.70 -10.73 11.37
CA LEU A 26 5.06 -11.28 11.25
C LEU A 26 5.47 -11.50 9.79
N GLY A 27 4.56 -11.96 8.93
CA GLY A 27 4.84 -12.14 7.51
C GLY A 27 5.21 -10.83 6.80
N ASN A 28 4.54 -9.73 7.15
CA ASN A 28 4.82 -8.43 6.56
C ASN A 28 6.16 -7.84 7.03
N TYR A 29 6.56 -8.03 8.31
CA TYR A 29 7.86 -7.61 8.79
C TYR A 29 9.02 -8.36 8.11
N ASN A 30 8.85 -9.62 7.72
CA ASN A 30 9.84 -10.34 6.92
C ASN A 30 10.02 -9.68 5.53
N ASN A 31 8.93 -9.29 4.89
CA ASN A 31 8.98 -8.56 3.62
C ASN A 31 9.62 -7.19 3.78
N ILE A 32 9.29 -6.45 4.84
CA ILE A 32 9.90 -5.16 5.18
C ILE A 32 11.40 -5.31 5.41
N ARG A 33 11.85 -6.35 6.12
CA ARG A 33 13.28 -6.64 6.32
C ARG A 33 14.00 -6.84 4.99
N ASN A 34 13.42 -7.62 4.07
CA ASN A 34 14.00 -7.85 2.75
C ASN A 34 14.13 -6.55 1.95
N LEU A 35 13.11 -5.69 2.02
CA LEU A 35 13.13 -4.38 1.37
C LEU A 35 14.14 -3.44 2.01
N ASN A 36 14.25 -3.43 3.34
CA ASN A 36 15.28 -2.66 4.04
C ASN A 36 16.69 -3.14 3.65
N PHE A 37 16.90 -4.46 3.54
CA PHE A 37 18.15 -5.00 3.06
C PHE A 37 18.49 -4.51 1.65
N LEU A 38 17.52 -4.53 0.74
CA LEU A 38 17.69 -3.99 -0.61
C LEU A 38 18.01 -2.49 -0.58
N ILE A 39 17.24 -1.71 0.19
CA ILE A 39 17.42 -0.26 0.32
C ILE A 39 18.80 0.09 0.90
N ASN A 40 19.30 -0.66 1.85
CA ASN A 40 20.60 -0.38 2.47
C ASN A 40 21.79 -0.82 1.59
N ASN A 41 21.57 -1.74 0.64
CA ASN A 41 22.63 -2.36 -0.14
C ASN A 41 22.64 -1.99 -1.63
N TRP A 42 21.75 -1.16 -2.12
CA TRP A 42 21.74 -0.83 -3.55
C TRP A 42 22.97 -0.08 -4.07
N GLY A 43 23.79 0.48 -3.18
CA GLY A 43 25.12 0.99 -3.53
C GLY A 43 26.08 -0.08 -4.07
N ASN A 44 25.81 -1.36 -3.80
CA ASN A 44 26.56 -2.51 -4.31
C ASN A 44 26.01 -3.03 -5.65
N CYS A 45 24.95 -2.42 -6.17
CA CYS A 45 24.36 -2.80 -7.45
C CYS A 45 25.21 -2.25 -8.60
N THR A 46 25.48 -3.09 -9.58
CA THR A 46 26.21 -2.71 -10.81
C THR A 46 25.32 -1.97 -11.82
N GLU A 47 24.01 -2.12 -11.71
CA GLU A 47 23.04 -1.39 -12.53
C GLU A 47 23.03 0.10 -12.19
N THR A 48 22.77 0.91 -13.21
CA THR A 48 22.74 2.39 -13.09
C THR A 48 21.53 2.98 -13.83
N GLY A 49 21.31 4.28 -13.68
CA GLY A 49 20.30 5.00 -14.45
C GLY A 49 18.85 4.63 -14.08
N SER A 50 17.99 4.62 -15.09
CA SER A 50 16.54 4.45 -14.88
C SER A 50 16.14 3.07 -14.36
N ALA A 51 16.88 2.02 -14.71
CA ALA A 51 16.61 0.66 -14.22
C ALA A 51 16.81 0.57 -12.71
N LEU A 52 17.95 1.05 -12.19
CA LEU A 52 18.20 1.11 -10.77
C LEU A 52 17.20 2.03 -10.05
N ASN A 53 16.91 3.20 -10.61
CA ASN A 53 15.94 4.11 -10.02
C ASN A 53 14.56 3.46 -9.92
N ASN A 54 14.11 2.77 -10.95
CA ASN A 54 12.81 2.08 -10.89
C ASN A 54 12.79 0.99 -9.80
N CYS A 55 13.87 0.21 -9.65
CA CYS A 55 13.99 -0.76 -8.55
C CYS A 55 13.95 -0.09 -7.17
N LYS A 56 14.60 1.08 -7.01
CA LYS A 56 14.51 1.89 -5.79
C LYS A 56 13.07 2.32 -5.51
N GLY A 57 12.40 2.84 -6.53
CA GLY A 57 11.01 3.27 -6.43
C GLY A 57 10.08 2.13 -6.03
N GLU A 58 10.26 0.96 -6.61
CA GLU A 58 9.50 -0.23 -6.25
C GLU A 58 9.77 -0.68 -4.81
N ALA A 59 11.03 -0.64 -4.36
CA ALA A 59 11.37 -1.01 -2.97
C ALA A 59 10.65 -0.10 -1.96
N TYR A 60 10.65 1.22 -2.19
CA TYR A 60 9.91 2.16 -1.34
C TYR A 60 8.40 1.96 -1.43
N TYR A 61 7.85 1.76 -2.64
CA TYR A 61 6.44 1.49 -2.83
C TYR A 61 5.98 0.25 -2.05
N PHE A 62 6.69 -0.88 -2.19
CA PHE A 62 6.31 -2.11 -1.51
C PHE A 62 6.52 -2.04 0.00
N ARG A 63 7.52 -1.29 0.50
CA ARG A 63 7.64 -1.07 1.93
C ARG A 63 6.45 -0.27 2.47
N ALA A 64 6.06 0.81 1.80
CA ALA A 64 4.86 1.57 2.11
C ALA A 64 3.60 0.69 2.06
N TRP A 65 3.46 -0.14 1.03
CA TRP A 65 2.35 -1.09 0.87
C TRP A 65 2.25 -2.06 2.05
N TYR A 66 3.34 -2.73 2.43
CA TYR A 66 3.31 -3.68 3.54
C TYR A 66 3.01 -3.00 4.88
N TYR A 67 3.56 -1.81 5.11
CA TYR A 67 3.19 -1.03 6.29
C TYR A 67 1.74 -0.62 6.27
N TYR A 68 1.21 -0.17 5.14
CA TYR A 68 -0.20 0.21 5.03
C TYR A 68 -1.14 -0.96 5.31
N GLN A 69 -0.84 -2.16 4.79
CA GLN A 69 -1.63 -3.37 5.09
C GLN A 69 -1.68 -3.69 6.59
N MET A 70 -0.59 -3.49 7.32
CA MET A 70 -0.59 -3.64 8.77
C MET A 70 -1.28 -2.46 9.47
N PHE A 71 -1.06 -1.26 9.00
CA PHE A 71 -1.57 -0.02 9.56
C PHE A 71 -3.11 0.03 9.62
N ILE A 72 -3.79 -0.37 8.56
CA ILE A 72 -5.26 -0.44 8.53
C ILE A 72 -5.84 -1.46 9.51
N ASN A 73 -5.05 -2.46 9.89
CA ASN A 73 -5.49 -3.51 10.81
C ASN A 73 -5.12 -3.27 12.28
N TYR A 74 -3.97 -2.64 12.53
CA TYR A 74 -3.38 -2.55 13.88
C TYR A 74 -3.19 -1.11 14.37
N GLY A 75 -3.22 -0.12 13.49
CA GLY A 75 -2.94 1.28 13.83
C GLY A 75 -1.47 1.50 14.15
N GLU A 76 -1.16 1.62 15.43
CA GLU A 76 0.21 1.77 15.92
C GLU A 76 1.06 0.55 15.61
N LEU A 77 2.24 0.77 15.06
CA LEU A 77 3.22 -0.24 14.67
C LEU A 77 4.63 0.22 15.06
N THR A 78 5.60 -0.68 15.01
CA THR A 78 7.01 -0.28 15.11
C THR A 78 7.54 0.03 13.71
N TRP A 79 7.95 1.27 13.47
CA TRP A 79 8.59 1.65 12.21
C TRP A 79 10.04 1.18 12.16
N VAL A 80 10.36 0.33 11.19
CA VAL A 80 11.69 -0.22 10.97
C VAL A 80 12.11 0.11 9.54
N ASN A 81 13.09 0.98 9.38
CA ASN A 81 13.60 1.44 8.07
C ASN A 81 15.02 0.95 7.76
N GLU A 82 15.55 0.08 8.61
CA GLU A 82 16.89 -0.50 8.50
C GLU A 82 16.86 -2.01 8.76
N VAL A 83 17.95 -2.69 8.47
CA VAL A 83 18.14 -4.09 8.86
C VAL A 83 18.56 -4.12 10.31
N LEU A 84 17.67 -4.56 11.19
CA LEU A 84 17.98 -4.69 12.62
C LEU A 84 18.89 -5.89 12.86
N ASP A 85 19.89 -5.71 13.73
CA ASP A 85 20.61 -6.80 14.32
C ASP A 85 19.72 -7.54 15.33
N PRO A 86 19.87 -8.86 15.51
CA PRO A 86 19.07 -9.65 16.44
C PRO A 86 19.46 -9.39 17.91
N VAL A 87 19.51 -8.13 18.30
CA VAL A 87 19.77 -7.69 19.67
C VAL A 87 18.41 -7.43 20.34
N GLN A 88 18.20 -7.99 21.52
CA GLN A 88 16.94 -7.97 22.24
C GLN A 88 16.39 -6.54 22.40
N GLU A 89 17.21 -5.57 22.71
CA GLU A 89 16.83 -4.16 22.89
C GLU A 89 16.19 -3.52 21.64
N GLN A 90 16.63 -3.92 20.45
CA GLN A 90 16.06 -3.44 19.18
C GLN A 90 14.75 -4.13 18.84
N MET A 91 14.53 -5.34 19.33
CA MET A 91 13.33 -6.13 19.05
C MET A 91 12.19 -5.85 20.03
N GLU A 92 12.47 -5.31 21.22
CA GLU A 92 11.48 -4.98 22.25
C GLU A 92 11.05 -3.51 22.25
N ARG A 93 11.23 -2.81 21.14
CA ARG A 93 10.79 -1.42 21.00
C ARG A 93 9.26 -1.28 21.12
N PRO A 94 8.77 -0.24 21.79
CA PRO A 94 7.34 0.06 21.81
C PRO A 94 6.84 0.39 20.40
N ARG A 95 5.52 0.33 20.24
CA ARG A 95 4.89 0.79 18.99
C ARG A 95 5.06 2.31 18.87
N ASP A 96 5.30 2.74 17.65
CA ASP A 96 5.32 4.15 17.30
C ASP A 96 3.89 4.67 17.13
N LYS A 97 3.71 5.96 17.37
CA LYS A 97 2.41 6.61 17.19
C LYS A 97 1.86 6.41 15.79
N ARG A 98 0.55 6.34 15.72
CA ARG A 98 -0.20 6.19 14.48
C ARG A 98 0.19 7.22 13.42
N THR A 99 0.28 8.48 13.80
CA THR A 99 0.67 9.59 12.90
C THR A 99 2.09 9.45 12.37
N LEU A 100 3.04 8.96 13.18
CA LEU A 100 4.41 8.68 12.73
C LEU A 100 4.43 7.59 11.66
N ILE A 101 3.64 6.53 11.84
CA ILE A 101 3.55 5.45 10.85
C ILE A 101 2.96 5.98 9.54
N ALA A 102 1.86 6.74 9.60
CA ALA A 102 1.24 7.34 8.42
C ALA A 102 2.21 8.25 7.67
N ASP A 103 2.89 9.16 8.37
CA ASP A 103 3.87 10.06 7.78
C ASP A 103 5.05 9.30 7.15
N SER A 104 5.49 8.22 7.78
CA SER A 104 6.57 7.38 7.26
C SER A 104 6.16 6.64 5.98
N ILE A 105 4.92 6.13 5.93
CA ILE A 105 4.33 5.51 4.72
C ILE A 105 4.24 6.55 3.60
N LEU A 106 3.73 7.74 3.88
CA LEU A 106 3.62 8.83 2.90
C LEU A 106 4.99 9.27 2.38
N ALA A 107 6.00 9.39 3.26
CA ALA A 107 7.36 9.70 2.87
C ALA A 107 8.00 8.63 1.97
N ASP A 108 7.72 7.35 2.21
CA ASP A 108 8.16 6.28 1.32
C ASP A 108 7.46 6.33 -0.04
N LEU A 109 6.17 6.68 -0.07
CA LEU A 109 5.45 6.89 -1.32
C LEU A 109 5.98 8.09 -2.11
N ASP A 110 6.40 9.16 -1.43
CA ASP A 110 7.07 10.30 -2.09
C ASP A 110 8.41 9.88 -2.72
N ARG A 111 9.21 9.07 -2.01
CA ARG A 111 10.44 8.49 -2.57
C ARG A 111 10.13 7.56 -3.75
N ALA A 112 9.08 6.75 -3.65
CA ALA A 112 8.63 5.90 -4.74
C ALA A 112 8.26 6.74 -5.98
N ILE A 113 7.47 7.80 -5.81
CA ILE A 113 7.08 8.72 -6.89
C ILE A 113 8.31 9.40 -7.51
N LEU A 114 9.32 9.73 -6.70
CA LEU A 114 10.57 10.33 -7.19
C LEU A 114 11.32 9.39 -8.14
N TYR A 115 11.47 8.12 -7.76
CA TYR A 115 12.32 7.16 -8.45
C TYR A 115 11.62 6.34 -9.54
N LEU A 116 10.33 6.02 -9.40
CA LEU A 116 9.58 5.24 -10.38
C LEU A 116 9.49 5.94 -11.74
N ASN A 117 9.39 5.15 -12.79
CA ASN A 117 9.08 5.66 -14.12
C ASN A 117 7.65 6.23 -14.14
N SER A 118 7.47 7.29 -14.94
CA SER A 118 6.15 7.91 -15.14
C SER A 118 5.28 7.13 -16.12
N GLU A 119 5.91 6.33 -16.97
CA GLU A 119 5.24 5.53 -17.97
C GLU A 119 5.38 4.05 -17.66
N ASN A 120 4.39 3.33 -18.06
CA ASN A 120 4.34 1.91 -17.89
C ASN A 120 5.00 1.19 -19.08
N THR A 121 6.20 0.73 -18.87
CA THR A 121 6.94 0.00 -19.89
C THR A 121 6.48 -1.43 -20.09
N ASN A 122 5.66 -1.99 -19.18
CA ASN A 122 5.22 -3.38 -19.19
C ASN A 122 3.69 -3.51 -19.15
N ALA A 123 2.98 -2.77 -20.00
CA ALA A 123 1.53 -2.90 -20.15
C ALA A 123 0.75 -2.90 -18.82
N ASN A 124 1.09 -2.03 -17.89
CA ASN A 124 0.50 -1.89 -16.55
C ASN A 124 0.72 -3.08 -15.58
N MET A 125 1.65 -3.97 -15.87
CA MET A 125 1.99 -5.11 -15.01
C MET A 125 3.07 -4.78 -13.98
N ARG A 126 3.66 -3.59 -14.02
CA ARG A 126 4.70 -3.15 -13.09
C ARG A 126 4.32 -1.83 -12.44
N VAL A 127 4.72 -1.62 -11.20
CA VAL A 127 4.43 -0.39 -10.45
C VAL A 127 5.10 0.82 -11.13
N HIS A 128 4.37 1.92 -11.24
CA HIS A 128 4.80 3.19 -11.80
C HIS A 128 4.28 4.37 -10.96
N LYS A 129 4.66 5.60 -11.30
CA LYS A 129 4.34 6.79 -10.49
C LYS A 129 2.87 6.94 -10.15
N ASP A 130 1.96 6.67 -11.10
CA ASP A 130 0.55 6.89 -10.85
C ASP A 130 -0.05 5.86 -9.90
N VAL A 131 0.48 4.62 -9.89
CA VAL A 131 0.13 3.61 -8.89
C VAL A 131 0.54 4.08 -7.49
N ALA A 132 1.76 4.66 -7.37
CA ALA A 132 2.24 5.19 -6.09
C ALA A 132 1.45 6.42 -5.65
N ARG A 133 1.04 7.30 -6.57
CA ARG A 133 0.18 8.45 -6.29
C ARG A 133 -1.22 8.01 -5.82
N ALA A 134 -1.80 7.01 -6.48
CA ALA A 134 -3.10 6.47 -6.07
C ALA A 134 -3.06 5.90 -4.65
N LEU A 135 -2.02 5.12 -4.33
CA LEU A 135 -1.84 4.62 -2.97
C LEU A 135 -1.57 5.76 -1.97
N LYS A 136 -0.79 6.79 -2.35
CA LYS A 136 -0.57 7.97 -1.50
C LYS A 136 -1.89 8.68 -1.17
N SER A 137 -2.74 8.86 -2.18
CA SER A 137 -4.06 9.45 -1.99
C SER A 137 -4.91 8.63 -1.01
N GLU A 138 -4.92 7.31 -1.18
CA GLU A 138 -5.69 6.41 -0.31
C GLU A 138 -5.19 6.45 1.15
N VAL A 139 -3.88 6.34 1.37
CA VAL A 139 -3.26 6.38 2.71
C VAL A 139 -3.55 7.70 3.41
N ALA A 140 -3.34 8.82 2.72
CA ALA A 140 -3.55 10.15 3.31
C ALA A 140 -5.02 10.41 3.62
N LEU A 141 -5.94 10.00 2.72
CA LEU A 141 -7.38 10.11 2.95
C LEU A 141 -7.83 9.26 4.15
N PHE A 142 -7.31 8.04 4.24
CA PHE A 142 -7.62 7.12 5.34
C PHE A 142 -7.20 7.71 6.68
N GLU A 143 -5.96 8.20 6.79
CA GLU A 143 -5.46 8.76 8.05
C GLU A 143 -6.14 10.06 8.42
N GLY A 144 -6.29 10.99 7.47
CA GLY A 144 -7.02 12.25 7.72
C GLY A 144 -8.45 12.01 8.19
N THR A 145 -9.12 11.02 7.60
CA THR A 145 -10.48 10.62 7.98
C THR A 145 -10.50 10.00 9.38
N TRP A 146 -9.57 9.09 9.65
CA TRP A 146 -9.45 8.43 10.95
C TRP A 146 -9.26 9.48 12.06
N GLU A 147 -8.26 10.32 11.94
CA GLU A 147 -7.92 11.31 12.96
C GLU A 147 -9.05 12.32 13.16
N LYS A 148 -9.67 12.80 12.08
CA LYS A 148 -10.79 13.75 12.14
C LYS A 148 -11.97 13.21 12.94
N TYR A 149 -12.43 12.00 12.61
CA TYR A 149 -13.64 11.46 13.22
C TYR A 149 -13.40 10.95 14.64
N HIS A 150 -12.26 10.36 14.94
CA HIS A 150 -11.92 9.91 16.28
C HIS A 150 -11.61 11.08 17.21
N LYS A 151 -10.98 12.16 16.71
CA LYS A 151 -10.80 13.40 17.46
C LYS A 151 -12.14 14.06 17.78
N ALA A 152 -13.03 14.16 16.81
CA ALA A 152 -14.37 14.72 17.02
C ALA A 152 -15.20 13.91 18.03
N LYS A 153 -15.04 12.59 18.04
CA LYS A 153 -15.67 11.68 19.00
C LYS A 153 -15.03 11.71 20.38
N GLY A 154 -13.75 12.12 20.46
CA GLY A 154 -12.99 12.20 21.72
C GLY A 154 -12.61 10.84 22.30
N ASP A 155 -12.59 9.78 21.49
CA ASP A 155 -12.22 8.43 21.93
C ASP A 155 -10.70 8.24 22.07
N GLU A 156 -10.25 7.01 22.29
CA GLU A 156 -8.83 6.68 22.50
C GLU A 156 -8.03 6.39 21.22
N PHE A 157 -8.68 6.37 20.05
CA PHE A 157 -8.09 5.85 18.82
C PHE A 157 -7.38 6.87 17.92
N TYR A 158 -7.36 8.16 18.30
CA TYR A 158 -6.63 9.19 17.56
C TYR A 158 -5.35 9.63 18.31
N ASP A 159 -4.39 10.20 17.58
CA ASP A 159 -3.21 10.80 18.23
C ASP A 159 -3.64 12.06 19.02
N LYS A 160 -3.54 12.00 20.36
CA LYS A 160 -3.94 13.10 21.24
C LYS A 160 -3.16 14.41 21.02
N THR A 161 -2.06 14.33 20.28
CA THR A 161 -1.23 15.51 19.95
C THR A 161 -1.48 16.08 18.57
N ILE A 162 -2.40 15.44 17.77
CA ILE A 162 -2.67 15.89 16.41
C ILE A 162 -3.40 17.23 16.38
N THR A 163 -3.00 18.10 15.48
CA THR A 163 -3.65 19.40 15.22
C THR A 163 -4.61 19.29 14.04
N ASP A 164 -5.55 20.25 13.95
CA ASP A 164 -6.48 20.31 12.82
C ASP A 164 -5.73 20.61 11.51
N GLU A 165 -4.67 21.43 11.57
CA GLU A 165 -3.82 21.73 10.43
C GLU A 165 -3.13 20.47 9.88
N LYS A 166 -2.74 19.53 10.75
CA LYS A 166 -2.14 18.25 10.34
C LYS A 166 -3.18 17.35 9.68
N ILE A 167 -4.41 17.33 10.19
CA ILE A 167 -5.54 16.62 9.58
C ILE A 167 -5.83 17.18 8.18
N ASP A 168 -5.88 18.51 8.06
CA ASP A 168 -6.09 19.19 6.78
C ASP A 168 -4.92 18.93 5.81
N ASP A 169 -3.69 18.79 6.31
CA ASP A 169 -2.54 18.40 5.51
C ASP A 169 -2.70 17.00 4.90
N TYR A 170 -3.19 16.03 5.65
CA TYR A 170 -3.49 14.70 5.11
C TYR A 170 -4.53 14.79 3.98
N PHE A 171 -5.62 15.53 4.17
CA PHE A 171 -6.62 15.70 3.11
C PHE A 171 -6.05 16.41 1.88
N ARG A 172 -5.20 17.41 2.06
CA ARG A 172 -4.51 18.09 0.96
C ARG A 172 -3.60 17.13 0.21
N GLN A 173 -2.76 16.37 0.90
CA GLN A 173 -1.89 15.36 0.28
C GLN A 173 -2.70 14.32 -0.50
N ALA A 174 -3.85 13.89 0.02
CA ALA A 174 -4.74 12.97 -0.68
C ALA A 174 -5.29 13.58 -1.98
N ALA A 175 -5.78 14.82 -1.90
CA ALA A 175 -6.31 15.54 -3.06
C ALA A 175 -5.24 15.80 -4.13
N ASP A 176 -4.07 16.29 -3.72
CA ASP A 176 -2.96 16.60 -4.63
C ASP A 176 -2.44 15.34 -5.35
N ALA A 177 -2.33 14.23 -4.63
CA ALA A 177 -1.91 12.96 -5.22
C ALA A 177 -2.92 12.42 -6.24
N ALA A 178 -4.21 12.49 -5.93
CA ALA A 178 -5.28 12.10 -6.86
C ALA A 178 -5.32 13.04 -8.08
N TYR A 179 -5.25 14.34 -7.86
CA TYR A 179 -5.25 15.34 -8.91
C TYR A 179 -4.09 15.14 -9.89
N ALA A 180 -2.88 14.85 -9.36
CA ALA A 180 -1.69 14.60 -10.19
C ALA A 180 -1.83 13.37 -11.10
N VAL A 181 -2.69 12.39 -10.78
CA VAL A 181 -3.03 11.28 -11.68
C VAL A 181 -4.02 11.73 -12.75
N MET A 182 -5.05 12.47 -12.36
CA MET A 182 -6.11 12.94 -13.27
C MET A 182 -5.59 13.95 -14.29
N GLU A 183 -4.74 14.90 -13.85
CA GLU A 183 -4.19 15.96 -14.70
C GLU A 183 -3.36 15.43 -15.88
N ARG A 184 -2.77 14.24 -15.74
CA ARG A 184 -2.04 13.62 -16.83
C ARG A 184 -2.91 13.26 -18.05
N GLY A 185 -4.22 13.11 -17.90
CA GLY A 185 -5.14 12.77 -18.98
C GLY A 185 -4.88 11.41 -19.64
N VAL A 186 -4.08 10.54 -19.00
CA VAL A 186 -3.74 9.20 -19.51
C VAL A 186 -4.81 8.19 -19.15
N TRP A 187 -5.38 8.35 -17.96
CA TRP A 187 -6.34 7.42 -17.36
C TRP A 187 -7.77 7.95 -17.54
N ASN A 188 -8.69 7.06 -17.80
CA ASN A 188 -10.11 7.40 -17.99
C ASN A 188 -10.97 6.27 -17.44
N ILE A 189 -12.13 6.65 -16.88
CA ILE A 189 -13.16 5.68 -16.51
C ILE A 189 -13.68 5.01 -17.80
N SER A 190 -13.75 3.70 -17.79
CA SER A 190 -14.26 2.92 -18.92
C SER A 190 -15.75 3.16 -19.10
N MET A 191 -16.10 3.80 -20.20
CA MET A 191 -17.49 4.08 -20.59
C MET A 191 -18.06 3.01 -21.51
N GLY A 192 -17.62 1.75 -21.35
CA GLY A 192 -18.13 0.62 -22.14
C GLY A 192 -19.65 0.40 -21.98
N ASN A 193 -20.15 -0.77 -22.38
CA ASN A 193 -21.56 -1.10 -22.20
C ASN A 193 -21.92 -0.99 -20.70
N PRO A 194 -22.87 -0.10 -20.29
CA PRO A 194 -23.22 0.11 -18.88
C PRO A 194 -23.62 -1.16 -18.13
N LEU A 195 -24.13 -2.18 -18.85
CA LEU A 195 -24.56 -3.44 -18.24
C LEU A 195 -23.42 -4.43 -17.99
N THR A 196 -22.29 -4.29 -18.68
CA THR A 196 -21.21 -5.28 -18.63
C THR A 196 -19.85 -4.68 -18.30
N ALA A 197 -19.64 -3.37 -18.49
CA ALA A 197 -18.32 -2.72 -18.36
C ALA A 197 -17.63 -3.03 -17.02
N TYR A 198 -18.36 -2.96 -15.92
CA TYR A 198 -17.80 -3.28 -14.60
C TYR A 198 -17.41 -4.76 -14.50
N ARG A 199 -18.27 -5.67 -14.96
CA ARG A 199 -17.96 -7.11 -14.97
C ARG A 199 -16.74 -7.39 -15.85
N ASP A 200 -16.66 -6.74 -16.99
CA ASP A 200 -15.62 -6.97 -17.99
C ASP A 200 -14.22 -6.61 -17.48
N LEU A 201 -14.10 -5.68 -16.50
CA LEU A 201 -12.85 -5.41 -15.79
C LEU A 201 -12.29 -6.65 -15.06
N PHE A 202 -13.15 -7.56 -14.62
CA PHE A 202 -12.75 -8.72 -13.81
C PHE A 202 -12.62 -10.01 -14.62
N ILE A 203 -13.18 -10.08 -15.81
CA ILE A 203 -13.16 -11.29 -16.65
C ILE A 203 -12.28 -11.15 -17.89
N THR A 204 -11.80 -9.95 -18.21
CA THR A 204 -10.90 -9.72 -19.34
C THR A 204 -9.52 -10.24 -19.00
N LEU A 205 -8.98 -11.12 -19.88
CA LEU A 205 -7.67 -11.75 -19.68
C LEU A 205 -6.50 -10.80 -19.89
N ASP A 206 -6.66 -9.79 -20.74
CA ASP A 206 -5.63 -8.80 -21.05
C ASP A 206 -6.18 -7.39 -20.82
N LEU A 207 -5.69 -6.73 -19.78
CA LEU A 207 -6.07 -5.37 -19.41
C LEU A 207 -5.05 -4.31 -19.85
N SER A 208 -4.06 -4.68 -20.67
CA SER A 208 -2.98 -3.79 -21.09
C SER A 208 -3.44 -2.51 -21.80
N SER A 209 -4.55 -2.56 -22.51
CA SER A 209 -5.15 -1.41 -23.20
C SER A 209 -6.24 -0.70 -22.41
N ASN A 210 -6.62 -1.22 -21.25
CA ASN A 210 -7.67 -0.63 -20.44
C ASN A 210 -7.13 0.55 -19.65
N LYS A 211 -7.64 1.75 -19.94
CA LYS A 211 -7.20 3.00 -19.31
C LYS A 211 -7.79 3.27 -17.93
N GLU A 212 -8.67 2.43 -17.43
CA GLU A 212 -9.17 2.49 -16.07
C GLU A 212 -8.27 1.75 -15.08
N VAL A 213 -7.44 0.81 -15.59
CA VAL A 213 -6.61 -0.07 -14.78
C VAL A 213 -5.18 0.44 -14.71
N LEU A 214 -4.81 1.04 -13.58
CA LEU A 214 -3.46 1.53 -13.34
C LEU A 214 -2.43 0.40 -13.21
N TRP A 215 -2.80 -0.69 -12.57
CA TRP A 215 -1.89 -1.81 -12.30
C TRP A 215 -2.66 -3.11 -12.22
N TRP A 216 -2.14 -4.17 -12.88
CA TRP A 216 -2.76 -5.49 -12.88
C TRP A 216 -1.73 -6.60 -12.97
N LYS A 217 -2.13 -7.80 -12.62
CA LYS A 217 -1.32 -9.01 -12.75
C LYS A 217 -1.90 -9.90 -13.85
N LYS A 218 -1.11 -10.18 -14.86
CA LYS A 218 -1.45 -11.18 -15.87
C LYS A 218 -1.25 -12.58 -15.30
N TYR A 219 -2.23 -13.43 -15.48
CA TYR A 219 -2.13 -14.85 -15.20
C TYR A 219 -1.96 -15.58 -16.54
N ASP A 220 -0.82 -16.24 -16.73
CA ASP A 220 -0.49 -16.91 -17.97
C ASP A 220 0.16 -18.27 -17.66
N ALA A 221 -0.45 -19.34 -18.15
CA ALA A 221 0.02 -20.70 -17.91
C ALA A 221 1.39 -20.95 -18.57
N SER A 222 1.71 -20.25 -19.67
CA SER A 222 3.01 -20.36 -20.34
C SER A 222 4.17 -19.82 -19.50
N ASP A 223 3.87 -18.86 -18.62
CA ASP A 223 4.82 -18.24 -17.69
C ASP A 223 4.82 -18.92 -16.31
N ASN A 224 4.13 -20.05 -16.16
CA ASN A 224 3.88 -20.72 -14.87
C ASN A 224 3.22 -19.81 -13.82
N ILE A 225 2.50 -18.78 -14.25
CA ILE A 225 1.72 -17.89 -13.39
C ILE A 225 0.27 -18.35 -13.46
N GLY A 226 -0.13 -19.21 -12.53
CA GLY A 226 -1.49 -19.73 -12.41
C GLY A 226 -2.26 -19.15 -11.23
N HIS A 227 -3.56 -19.42 -11.20
CA HIS A 227 -4.37 -19.29 -9.99
C HIS A 227 -4.10 -20.49 -9.09
N SER A 228 -3.82 -20.24 -7.84
CA SER A 228 -3.82 -21.26 -6.77
C SER A 228 -5.21 -21.44 -6.21
#